data_259e183deb235d7e912e7a944cbb74ba
#
_entry.id   259e183deb235d7e912e7a944cbb74ba
#
_cell.length_a   1.000
_cell.length_b   1.000
_cell.length_c   1.000
_cell.angle_alpha   90.00
_cell.angle_beta   90.00
_cell.angle_gamma   90.00
#
_symmetry.space_group_name_H-M   'P 1'
#
loop_
_entity.id
_entity.type
_entity.pdbx_description
1 polymer ?
#
loop_
_entity_poly.entity_id
_entity_poly.type
_entity_poly.pdbx_seq_one_letter_code
_entity_poly.pdbx_strand_id
1 'polypeptide(L)'
;MAQQRRKVTEEHKAQIQGLWNAGLSRQSIANTLGFSVNTVRDVIKRLQKQGVIPKRHEAMQLSDEDIQSLAQEAKVSVEVVRHLLTLARKERKNVPMRAVVGSYLALWTSQQGRCYYTGATLTVDGSPRSAKLVQTGGIGKVFVSKIARDFRGKMSHQSFLRIVGAVARYSLKHKV
;
A
#
# COMPACT_ATOMS: atom_id res chain seq x y z
N MET A 1 -28.99 -20.05 -25.60
CA MET A 1 -28.37 -19.25 -26.64
C MET A 1 -26.85 -19.35 -26.53
N ALA A 2 -26.16 -19.95 -27.51
CA ALA A 2 -24.71 -20.08 -27.51
C ALA A 2 -24.08 -18.71 -27.76
N GLN A 3 -23.34 -18.16 -26.84
CA GLN A 3 -22.53 -16.95 -27.02
C GLN A 3 -21.51 -17.22 -28.14
N GLN A 4 -21.69 -16.58 -29.30
CA GLN A 4 -20.69 -16.61 -30.37
C GLN A 4 -19.34 -16.15 -29.79
N ARG A 5 -18.30 -17.01 -29.84
CA ARG A 5 -16.94 -16.68 -29.43
C ARG A 5 -16.42 -15.56 -30.32
N ARG A 6 -16.48 -14.32 -29.87
CA ARG A 6 -15.85 -13.18 -30.57
C ARG A 6 -14.35 -13.45 -30.74
N LYS A 7 -13.86 -13.31 -31.98
CA LYS A 7 -12.43 -13.47 -32.31
C LYS A 7 -11.67 -12.27 -31.75
N VAL A 8 -10.60 -12.54 -31.01
CA VAL A 8 -9.73 -11.49 -30.47
C VAL A 8 -8.87 -10.94 -31.58
N THR A 9 -8.97 -9.64 -31.87
CA THR A 9 -8.16 -8.91 -32.86
C THR A 9 -6.89 -8.34 -32.22
N GLU A 10 -5.95 -7.84 -33.01
CA GLU A 10 -4.75 -7.14 -32.48
C GLU A 10 -5.14 -5.89 -31.70
N GLU A 11 -6.18 -5.18 -32.14
CA GLU A 11 -6.70 -4.01 -31.43
C GLU A 11 -7.21 -4.38 -30.02
N HIS A 12 -7.94 -5.49 -29.91
CA HIS A 12 -8.37 -6.01 -28.60
C HIS A 12 -7.19 -6.38 -27.71
N LYS A 13 -6.08 -6.92 -28.27
CA LYS A 13 -4.87 -7.21 -27.51
C LYS A 13 -4.22 -5.94 -26.97
N ALA A 14 -4.13 -4.88 -27.79
CA ALA A 14 -3.60 -3.59 -27.36
C ALA A 14 -4.47 -2.95 -26.24
N GLN A 15 -5.80 -3.04 -26.37
CA GLN A 15 -6.72 -2.58 -25.31
C GLN A 15 -6.54 -3.37 -24.00
N ILE A 16 -6.45 -4.72 -24.10
CA ILE A 16 -6.19 -5.58 -22.94
C ILE A 16 -4.85 -5.22 -22.28
N GLN A 17 -3.81 -4.97 -23.08
CA GLN A 17 -2.50 -4.53 -22.60
C GLN A 17 -2.59 -3.19 -21.86
N GLY A 18 -3.24 -2.18 -22.44
CA GLY A 18 -3.42 -0.86 -21.82
C GLY A 18 -4.15 -0.95 -20.48
N LEU A 19 -5.28 -1.67 -20.44
CA LEU A 19 -6.08 -1.86 -19.23
C LEU A 19 -5.33 -2.69 -18.16
N TRP A 20 -4.53 -3.67 -18.60
CA TRP A 20 -3.68 -4.45 -17.71
C TRP A 20 -2.59 -3.61 -17.07
N ASN A 21 -1.91 -2.76 -17.85
CA ASN A 21 -0.87 -1.84 -17.38
C ASN A 21 -1.45 -0.75 -16.45
N ALA A 22 -2.71 -0.34 -16.70
CA ALA A 22 -3.48 0.53 -15.80
C ALA A 22 -3.90 -0.15 -14.48
N GLY A 23 -3.58 -1.45 -14.29
CA GLY A 23 -3.83 -2.18 -13.04
C GLY A 23 -5.22 -2.81 -12.92
N LEU A 24 -6.06 -2.83 -13.96
CA LEU A 24 -7.39 -3.41 -13.89
C LEU A 24 -7.36 -4.94 -13.72
N SER A 25 -8.32 -5.48 -12.99
CA SER A 25 -8.46 -6.93 -12.81
C SER A 25 -8.88 -7.61 -14.13
N ARG A 26 -8.56 -8.90 -14.29
CA ARG A 26 -9.03 -9.69 -15.44
C ARG A 26 -10.54 -9.64 -15.60
N GLN A 27 -11.26 -9.67 -14.50
CA GLN A 27 -12.72 -9.54 -14.48
C GLN A 27 -13.17 -8.18 -14.98
N SER A 28 -12.55 -7.09 -14.50
CA SER A 28 -12.87 -5.72 -14.96
C SER A 28 -12.57 -5.54 -16.45
N ILE A 29 -11.41 -6.02 -16.92
CA ILE A 29 -11.04 -6.00 -18.34
C ILE A 29 -12.06 -6.77 -19.19
N ALA A 30 -12.45 -7.96 -18.74
CA ALA A 30 -13.45 -8.79 -19.41
C ALA A 30 -14.79 -8.08 -19.52
N ASN A 31 -15.26 -7.46 -18.44
CA ASN A 31 -16.49 -6.70 -18.40
C ASN A 31 -16.44 -5.46 -19.33
N THR A 32 -15.32 -4.73 -19.30
CA THR A 32 -15.13 -3.52 -20.14
C THR A 32 -15.13 -3.83 -21.64
N LEU A 33 -14.50 -4.94 -22.04
CA LEU A 33 -14.34 -5.30 -23.45
C LEU A 33 -15.38 -6.31 -23.97
N GLY A 34 -16.26 -6.78 -23.11
CA GLY A 34 -17.30 -7.76 -23.46
C GLY A 34 -16.75 -9.15 -23.80
N PHE A 35 -15.60 -9.54 -23.25
CA PHE A 35 -14.99 -10.87 -23.38
C PHE A 35 -15.24 -11.73 -22.17
N SER A 36 -15.05 -13.06 -22.34
CA SER A 36 -14.98 -13.94 -21.18
C SER A 36 -13.67 -13.72 -20.41
N VAL A 37 -13.72 -13.92 -19.08
CA VAL A 37 -12.52 -13.83 -18.22
C VAL A 37 -11.43 -14.82 -18.68
N ASN A 38 -11.85 -15.99 -19.17
CA ASN A 38 -10.92 -16.99 -19.71
C ASN A 38 -10.21 -16.48 -20.97
N THR A 39 -10.93 -15.84 -21.89
CA THR A 39 -10.34 -15.21 -23.08
C THR A 39 -9.30 -14.15 -22.69
N VAL A 40 -9.66 -13.25 -21.78
CA VAL A 40 -8.73 -12.21 -21.29
C VAL A 40 -7.50 -12.83 -20.62
N ARG A 41 -7.70 -13.87 -19.78
CA ARG A 41 -6.60 -14.59 -19.12
C ARG A 41 -5.62 -15.20 -20.14
N ASP A 42 -6.15 -15.82 -21.21
CA ASP A 42 -5.32 -16.51 -22.21
C ASP A 42 -4.56 -15.49 -23.09
N VAL A 43 -5.14 -14.34 -23.41
CA VAL A 43 -4.47 -13.23 -24.09
C VAL A 43 -3.34 -12.69 -23.20
N ILE A 44 -3.62 -12.40 -21.92
CA ILE A 44 -2.62 -11.92 -20.97
C ILE A 44 -1.47 -12.89 -20.84
N LYS A 45 -1.72 -14.20 -20.71
CA LYS A 45 -0.67 -15.22 -20.67
C LYS A 45 0.22 -15.21 -21.92
N ARG A 46 -0.37 -15.06 -23.11
CA ARG A 46 0.38 -14.97 -24.39
C ARG A 46 1.27 -13.73 -24.44
N LEU A 47 0.71 -12.57 -24.11
CA LEU A 47 1.45 -11.30 -24.06
C LEU A 47 2.60 -11.34 -23.02
N GLN A 48 2.39 -12.00 -21.89
CA GLN A 48 3.44 -12.22 -20.87
C GLN A 48 4.54 -13.17 -21.39
N LYS A 49 4.16 -14.23 -22.09
CA LYS A 49 5.12 -15.16 -22.70
C LYS A 49 5.96 -14.49 -23.79
N GLN A 50 5.37 -13.53 -24.50
CA GLN A 50 6.04 -12.73 -25.55
C GLN A 50 6.88 -11.57 -24.98
N GLY A 51 6.88 -11.35 -23.67
CA GLY A 51 7.57 -10.21 -23.05
C GLY A 51 6.93 -8.84 -23.29
N VAL A 52 5.74 -8.81 -23.90
CA VAL A 52 5.02 -7.56 -24.25
C VAL A 52 4.44 -6.88 -23.00
N ILE A 53 4.00 -7.66 -22.02
CA ILE A 53 3.53 -7.17 -20.74
C ILE A 53 4.22 -7.89 -19.59
N PRO A 54 4.57 -7.17 -18.52
CA PRO A 54 5.19 -7.80 -17.35
C PRO A 54 4.20 -8.71 -16.63
N LYS A 55 4.72 -9.74 -15.94
CA LYS A 55 3.91 -10.47 -14.97
C LYS A 55 3.48 -9.47 -13.89
N ARG A 56 2.24 -9.57 -13.40
CA ARG A 56 1.73 -8.64 -12.37
C ARG A 56 2.62 -8.51 -11.14
N HIS A 57 3.36 -9.57 -10.85
CA HIS A 57 4.33 -9.58 -9.77
C HIS A 57 5.52 -8.62 -10.03
N GLU A 58 5.90 -8.45 -11.30
CA GLU A 58 7.00 -7.57 -11.72
C GLU A 58 6.54 -6.12 -11.89
N ALA A 59 5.35 -5.90 -12.47
CA ALA A 59 4.73 -4.57 -12.59
C ALA A 59 4.32 -3.95 -11.24
N MET A 60 4.28 -4.73 -10.17
CA MET A 60 4.00 -4.27 -8.80
C MET A 60 5.25 -3.97 -7.98
N GLN A 61 6.45 -4.21 -8.54
CA GLN A 61 7.69 -3.86 -7.87
C GLN A 61 8.09 -2.43 -8.25
N LEU A 62 8.43 -1.63 -7.26
CA LEU A 62 9.13 -0.38 -7.48
C LEU A 62 10.58 -0.71 -7.79
N SER A 63 11.14 -0.11 -8.84
CA SER A 63 12.57 -0.15 -9.12
C SER A 63 13.35 0.62 -8.03
N ASP A 64 14.65 0.40 -7.93
CA ASP A 64 15.48 1.20 -7.01
C ASP A 64 15.49 2.69 -7.40
N GLU A 65 15.35 3.00 -8.69
CA GLU A 65 15.20 4.37 -9.20
C GLU A 65 13.88 5.01 -8.73
N ASP A 66 12.75 4.26 -8.80
CA ASP A 66 11.46 4.72 -8.27
C ASP A 66 11.54 4.97 -6.76
N ILE A 67 12.23 4.10 -6.02
CA ILE A 67 12.40 4.25 -4.57
C ILE A 67 13.21 5.51 -4.25
N GLN A 68 14.29 5.79 -5.00
CA GLN A 68 15.09 6.99 -4.85
C GLN A 68 14.30 8.26 -5.20
N SER A 69 13.56 8.24 -6.32
CA SER A 69 12.68 9.35 -6.74
C SER A 69 11.66 9.67 -5.66
N LEU A 70 10.95 8.66 -5.14
CA LEU A 70 9.98 8.83 -4.07
C LEU A 70 10.60 9.37 -2.77
N ALA A 71 11.82 8.95 -2.44
CA ALA A 71 12.54 9.44 -1.27
C ALA A 71 12.91 10.93 -1.40
N GLN A 72 13.36 11.34 -2.58
CA GLN A 72 13.67 12.74 -2.89
C GLN A 72 12.41 13.62 -2.89
N GLU A 73 11.35 13.18 -3.59
CA GLU A 73 10.07 13.90 -3.65
C GLU A 73 9.47 14.14 -2.25
N ALA A 74 9.51 13.12 -1.39
CA ALA A 74 8.98 13.19 -0.03
C ALA A 74 9.96 13.75 1.01
N LYS A 75 11.22 14.04 0.64
CA LYS A 75 12.30 14.48 1.55
C LYS A 75 12.50 13.54 2.74
N VAL A 76 12.48 12.25 2.49
CA VAL A 76 12.73 11.19 3.48
C VAL A 76 13.90 10.31 3.06
N SER A 77 14.42 9.49 3.98
CA SER A 77 15.47 8.54 3.59
C SER A 77 14.92 7.38 2.76
N VAL A 78 15.79 6.76 1.95
CA VAL A 78 15.47 5.58 1.15
C VAL A 78 14.99 4.41 2.02
N GLU A 79 15.52 4.28 3.23
CA GLU A 79 15.13 3.25 4.21
C GLU A 79 13.67 3.40 4.63
N VAL A 80 13.19 4.63 4.80
CA VAL A 80 11.77 4.91 5.08
C VAL A 80 10.91 4.40 3.92
N VAL A 81 11.26 4.73 2.66
CA VAL A 81 10.50 4.26 1.49
C VAL A 81 10.49 2.74 1.40
N ARG A 82 11.63 2.08 1.61
CA ARG A 82 11.73 0.60 1.63
C ARG A 82 10.88 -0.02 2.73
N HIS A 83 10.86 0.59 3.90
CA HIS A 83 10.00 0.14 5.01
C HIS A 83 8.51 0.27 4.65
N LEU A 84 8.08 1.42 4.11
CA LEU A 84 6.71 1.65 3.68
C LEU A 84 6.29 0.70 2.55
N LEU A 85 7.20 0.40 1.61
CA LEU A 85 7.00 -0.60 0.57
C LEU A 85 6.75 -1.99 1.17
N THR A 86 7.49 -2.36 2.22
CA THR A 86 7.30 -3.63 2.94
C THR A 86 5.92 -3.70 3.61
N LEU A 87 5.45 -2.59 4.18
CA LEU A 87 4.10 -2.50 4.76
C LEU A 87 3.03 -2.58 3.66
N ALA A 88 3.22 -1.85 2.55
CA ALA A 88 2.30 -1.83 1.42
C ALA A 88 2.10 -3.23 0.79
N ARG A 89 3.17 -4.01 0.64
CA ARG A 89 3.12 -5.39 0.12
C ARG A 89 2.23 -6.32 0.94
N LYS A 90 2.11 -6.09 2.25
CA LYS A 90 1.29 -6.91 3.14
C LYS A 90 -0.20 -6.63 3.04
N GLU A 91 -0.57 -5.42 2.60
CA GLU A 91 -1.96 -4.99 2.71
C GLU A 91 -2.77 -5.06 1.42
N ARG A 92 -2.15 -4.90 0.25
CA ARG A 92 -2.89 -4.76 -1.01
C ARG A 92 -2.29 -5.58 -2.15
N LYS A 93 -3.09 -6.50 -2.68
CA LYS A 93 -2.68 -7.41 -3.76
C LYS A 93 -2.92 -6.86 -5.18
N ASN A 94 -3.72 -5.81 -5.37
CA ASN A 94 -4.23 -5.40 -6.69
C ASN A 94 -4.20 -3.88 -6.96
N VAL A 95 -3.32 -3.13 -6.31
CA VAL A 95 -3.18 -1.67 -6.53
C VAL A 95 -1.74 -1.38 -6.95
N PRO A 96 -1.49 -0.42 -7.86
CA PRO A 96 -0.14 -0.01 -8.23
C PRO A 96 0.66 0.36 -6.99
N MET A 97 1.81 -0.28 -6.81
CA MET A 97 2.60 -0.16 -5.57
C MET A 97 3.06 1.28 -5.33
N ARG A 98 3.40 2.02 -6.40
CA ARG A 98 3.76 3.44 -6.32
C ARG A 98 2.66 4.29 -5.68
N ALA A 99 1.39 4.06 -6.05
CA ALA A 99 0.26 4.80 -5.49
C ALA A 99 0.05 4.48 -3.99
N VAL A 100 0.21 3.21 -3.60
CA VAL A 100 0.08 2.80 -2.19
C VAL A 100 1.22 3.38 -1.35
N VAL A 101 2.46 3.28 -1.82
CA VAL A 101 3.63 3.84 -1.13
C VAL A 101 3.53 5.36 -1.08
N GLY A 102 3.07 6.02 -2.16
CA GLY A 102 2.83 7.46 -2.19
C GLY A 102 1.81 7.90 -1.12
N SER A 103 0.71 7.16 -0.96
CA SER A 103 -0.27 7.46 0.11
C SER A 103 0.30 7.26 1.51
N TYR A 104 1.20 6.29 1.70
CA TYR A 104 1.88 6.10 2.98
C TYR A 104 2.94 7.15 3.25
N LEU A 105 3.63 7.62 2.22
CA LEU A 105 4.56 8.75 2.33
C LEU A 105 3.83 10.03 2.71
N ALA A 106 2.70 10.34 2.09
CA ALA A 106 1.88 11.48 2.46
C ALA A 106 1.44 11.41 3.94
N LEU A 107 1.02 10.23 4.41
CA LEU A 107 0.67 10.00 5.81
C LEU A 107 1.90 10.14 6.73
N TRP A 108 3.05 9.58 6.35
CA TRP A 108 4.31 9.72 7.09
C TRP A 108 4.72 11.17 7.26
N THR A 109 4.68 11.93 6.17
CA THR A 109 5.03 13.35 6.15
C THR A 109 4.05 14.18 6.98
N SER A 110 2.73 13.91 6.89
CA SER A 110 1.73 14.59 7.70
C SER A 110 1.91 14.34 9.21
N GLN A 111 2.40 13.18 9.59
CA GLN A 111 2.76 12.83 10.97
C GLN A 111 4.19 13.27 11.35
N GLN A 112 4.96 13.87 10.42
CA GLN A 112 6.37 14.27 10.63
C GLN A 112 7.25 13.11 11.11
N GLY A 113 6.98 11.86 10.68
CA GLY A 113 7.68 10.67 11.15
C GLY A 113 7.48 10.37 12.63
N ARG A 114 6.40 10.86 13.24
CA ARG A 114 6.10 10.67 14.67
C ARG A 114 4.98 9.66 14.89
N CYS A 115 5.06 8.99 16.01
CA CYS A 115 4.01 8.08 16.47
C CYS A 115 2.72 8.86 16.76
N TYR A 116 1.62 8.48 16.15
CA TYR A 116 0.32 9.11 16.35
C TYR A 116 -0.11 9.17 17.82
N TYR A 117 0.19 8.13 18.60
CA TYR A 117 -0.24 8.05 20.00
C TYR A 117 0.69 8.77 20.97
N THR A 118 1.99 8.71 20.76
CA THR A 118 2.97 9.16 21.74
C THR A 118 3.77 10.38 21.31
N GLY A 119 3.67 10.79 20.06
CA GLY A 119 4.49 11.86 19.49
C GLY A 119 5.97 11.50 19.33
N ALA A 120 6.40 10.33 19.79
CA ALA A 120 7.79 9.90 19.71
C ALA A 120 8.23 9.71 18.25
N THR A 121 9.47 10.07 17.93
CA THR A 121 10.05 9.83 16.60
C THR A 121 10.06 8.33 16.28
N LEU A 122 9.56 7.99 15.09
CA LEU A 122 9.52 6.63 14.59
C LEU A 122 10.83 6.27 13.89
N THR A 123 11.22 5.00 13.98
CA THR A 123 12.33 4.39 13.25
C THR A 123 11.83 3.37 12.24
N VAL A 124 12.72 2.85 11.41
CA VAL A 124 12.41 1.80 10.42
C VAL A 124 13.27 0.56 10.58
N ASP A 125 14.03 0.49 11.65
CA ASP A 125 15.06 -0.51 11.96
C ASP A 125 14.57 -1.77 12.70
N GLY A 126 13.27 -1.91 12.89
CA GLY A 126 12.69 -3.04 13.63
C GLY A 126 12.69 -2.90 15.14
N SER A 127 13.30 -1.84 15.70
CA SER A 127 13.32 -1.52 17.13
C SER A 127 11.90 -1.33 17.72
N PRO A 128 11.76 -1.18 19.04
CA PRO A 128 10.48 -0.85 19.69
C PRO A 128 9.83 0.43 19.15
N ARG A 129 10.61 1.39 18.61
CA ARG A 129 10.13 2.62 17.97
C ARG A 129 9.82 2.44 16.49
N SER A 130 10.04 1.25 15.91
CA SER A 130 9.81 1.00 14.49
C SER A 130 8.35 1.25 14.12
N ALA A 131 8.15 1.93 13.00
CA ALA A 131 6.84 2.30 12.48
C ALA A 131 5.98 1.08 12.14
N LYS A 132 4.73 1.11 12.57
CA LYS A 132 3.68 0.16 12.22
C LYS A 132 2.45 0.92 11.76
N LEU A 133 1.78 0.40 10.75
CA LEU A 133 0.52 0.95 10.25
C LEU A 133 -0.64 0.30 11.00
N VAL A 134 -1.52 1.12 11.55
CA VAL A 134 -2.68 0.68 12.34
C VAL A 134 -3.94 1.35 11.81
N GLN A 135 -5.01 0.56 11.66
CA GLN A 135 -6.34 1.07 11.36
C GLN A 135 -6.99 1.59 12.64
N THR A 136 -7.48 2.81 12.61
CA THR A 136 -8.25 3.43 13.68
C THR A 136 -9.67 3.67 13.21
N GLY A 137 -10.65 3.34 14.03
CA GLY A 137 -12.06 3.63 13.71
C GLY A 137 -12.27 5.14 13.59
N GLY A 138 -12.83 5.61 12.48
CA GLY A 138 -13.18 7.01 12.24
C GLY A 138 -12.07 7.91 11.69
N ILE A 139 -10.79 7.66 12.00
CA ILE A 139 -9.66 8.49 11.53
C ILE A 139 -8.93 7.87 10.34
N GLY A 140 -9.15 6.56 10.08
CA GLY A 140 -8.43 5.83 9.04
C GLY A 140 -7.13 5.22 9.53
N LYS A 141 -6.10 5.19 8.66
CA LYS A 141 -4.79 4.61 8.98
C LYS A 141 -3.86 5.64 9.59
N VAL A 142 -3.05 5.22 10.56
CA VAL A 142 -2.01 6.04 11.20
C VAL A 142 -0.74 5.22 11.43
N PHE A 143 0.42 5.88 11.45
CA PHE A 143 1.67 5.27 11.88
C PHE A 143 1.82 5.37 13.40
N VAL A 144 2.19 4.26 14.01
CA VAL A 144 2.47 4.15 15.44
C VAL A 144 3.77 3.39 15.66
N SER A 145 4.41 3.58 16.81
CA SER A 145 5.55 2.75 17.19
C SER A 145 5.11 1.30 17.47
N LYS A 146 6.03 0.36 17.27
CA LYS A 146 5.77 -1.05 17.56
C LYS A 146 5.30 -1.25 19.00
N ILE A 147 5.98 -0.60 19.96
CA ILE A 147 5.61 -0.67 21.38
C ILE A 147 4.21 -0.12 21.65
N ALA A 148 3.83 1.01 21.04
CA ALA A 148 2.49 1.58 21.21
C ALA A 148 1.41 0.67 20.61
N ARG A 149 1.68 0.03 19.45
CA ARG A 149 0.79 -0.97 18.86
C ARG A 149 0.61 -2.17 19.75
N ASP A 150 1.71 -2.71 20.26
CA ASP A 150 1.71 -3.93 21.07
C ASP A 150 1.03 -3.67 22.42
N PHE A 151 1.29 -2.51 23.04
CA PHE A 151 0.62 -2.08 24.27
C PHE A 151 -0.87 -1.83 24.07
N ARG A 152 -1.28 -1.25 22.94
CA ARG A 152 -2.68 -1.08 22.60
C ARG A 152 -3.41 -2.44 22.52
N GLY A 153 -2.78 -3.46 21.96
CA GLY A 153 -3.36 -4.78 21.78
C GLY A 153 -4.74 -4.74 21.13
N LYS A 154 -5.76 -5.28 21.82
CA LYS A 154 -7.15 -5.32 21.36
C LYS A 154 -8.01 -4.13 21.86
N MET A 155 -7.42 -3.16 22.56
CA MET A 155 -8.18 -2.02 23.06
C MET A 155 -8.72 -1.17 21.90
N SER A 156 -9.91 -0.56 22.11
CA SER A 156 -10.42 0.40 21.16
C SER A 156 -9.50 1.64 21.09
N HIS A 157 -9.53 2.35 19.96
CA HIS A 157 -8.77 3.59 19.81
C HIS A 157 -9.06 4.62 20.92
N GLN A 158 -10.33 4.83 21.24
CA GLN A 158 -10.75 5.76 22.28
C GLN A 158 -10.26 5.35 23.67
N SER A 159 -10.39 4.07 24.02
CA SER A 159 -9.91 3.55 25.31
C SER A 159 -8.41 3.73 25.45
N PHE A 160 -7.65 3.45 24.39
CA PHE A 160 -6.21 3.65 24.40
C PHE A 160 -5.82 5.12 24.56
N LEU A 161 -6.46 6.05 23.84
CA LEU A 161 -6.20 7.48 23.99
C LEU A 161 -6.53 8.01 25.41
N ARG A 162 -7.57 7.49 26.04
CA ARG A 162 -7.87 7.84 27.44
C ARG A 162 -6.74 7.44 28.39
N ILE A 163 -6.18 6.24 28.21
CA ILE A 163 -5.05 5.74 29.02
C ILE A 163 -3.80 6.59 28.78
N VAL A 164 -3.43 6.80 27.51
CA VAL A 164 -2.25 7.62 27.16
C VAL A 164 -2.39 9.05 27.70
N GLY A 165 -3.57 9.67 27.57
CA GLY A 165 -3.83 10.98 28.11
C GLY A 165 -3.82 11.03 29.64
N ALA A 166 -4.26 9.97 30.31
CA ALA A 166 -4.16 9.87 31.78
C ALA A 166 -2.71 9.77 32.25
N VAL A 167 -1.90 8.92 31.59
CA VAL A 167 -0.47 8.77 31.89
C VAL A 167 0.29 10.08 31.65
N ALA A 168 0.03 10.76 30.53
CA ALA A 168 0.65 12.05 30.23
C ALA A 168 0.33 13.11 31.29
N ARG A 169 -0.94 13.21 31.70
CA ARG A 169 -1.35 14.15 32.78
C ARG A 169 -0.70 13.81 34.13
N TYR A 170 -0.59 12.52 34.45
CA TYR A 170 0.08 12.07 35.66
C TYR A 170 1.57 12.45 35.66
N SER A 171 2.28 12.18 34.56
CA SER A 171 3.70 12.52 34.42
C SER A 171 3.95 14.02 34.52
N LEU A 172 3.09 14.86 33.91
CA LEU A 172 3.18 16.32 34.01
C LEU A 172 2.97 16.81 35.43
N LYS A 173 2.04 16.20 36.17
CA LYS A 173 1.72 16.59 37.55
C LYS A 173 2.83 16.19 38.53
N HIS A 174 3.51 15.08 38.29
CA HIS A 174 4.51 14.52 39.23
C HIS A 174 5.95 14.71 38.77
N LYS A 175 6.19 15.45 37.67
CA LYS A 175 7.54 15.74 37.10
C LYS A 175 8.42 14.48 36.96
N VAL A 176 7.81 13.36 36.61
CA VAL A 176 8.51 12.08 36.33
C VAL A 176 8.90 12.02 34.85
#